data_c608a788a49d5beba4782d83fcb4f10a
#
_entry.id   c608a788a49d5beba4782d83fcb4f10a
#
_cell.length_a   1.000
_cell.length_b   1.000
_cell.length_c   1.000
_cell.angle_alpha   90.00
_cell.angle_beta   90.00
_cell.angle_gamma   90.00
#
_symmetry.space_group_name_H-M   'P 1'
#
loop_
_entity.id
_entity.type
_entity.pdbx_description
1 polymer ?
#
loop_
_entity_poly.entity_id
_entity_poly.type
_entity_poly.pdbx_seq_one_letter_code
_entity_poly.pdbx_strand_id
1 'polypeptide(L)'
;MKGRYSGGCACRAVRYYIFDEPISMNDCQCRDCQHMSGTGHGSYLTFPNRAQVKVEGHARHFEMTANNGNVKTRSFCANCGSPVYMTFSDMPELFTVHAGSLDDPSRYEPECVTFHSAGHAWDVVAPSLRRYAKMPTSHPVEDMPLDLQLLAARGSSHR
;
A
#
# COMPACT_ATOMS: atom_id res chain seq x y z
N MET A 1 21.62 -2.38 13.38
CA MET A 1 21.21 -3.65 12.74
C MET A 1 20.88 -3.33 11.29
N LYS A 2 21.43 -4.05 10.35
CA LYS A 2 21.21 -3.74 8.92
C LYS A 2 20.28 -4.80 8.33
N GLY A 3 18.97 -4.49 8.22
CA GLY A 3 18.02 -5.32 7.50
C GLY A 3 18.24 -5.23 5.99
N ARG A 4 17.58 -6.10 5.22
CA ARG A 4 17.52 -5.98 3.76
C ARG A 4 16.79 -4.70 3.33
N TYR A 5 15.71 -4.36 4.07
CA TYR A 5 15.00 -3.09 3.97
C TYR A 5 14.97 -2.41 5.33
N SER A 6 15.13 -1.12 5.36
CA SER A 6 14.97 -0.31 6.56
C SER A 6 14.29 1.01 6.22
N GLY A 7 13.67 1.60 7.21
CA GLY A 7 12.97 2.85 7.04
C GLY A 7 12.32 3.32 8.34
N GLY A 8 11.45 4.31 8.22
CA GLY A 8 10.73 4.84 9.35
C GLY A 8 10.15 6.22 9.08
N CYS A 9 9.82 6.93 10.15
CA CYS A 9 9.24 8.26 10.07
C CYS A 9 10.30 9.36 9.85
N ALA A 10 9.87 10.53 9.41
CA ALA A 10 10.74 11.66 9.11
C ALA A 10 11.59 12.09 10.32
N CYS A 11 11.05 12.08 11.53
CA CYS A 11 11.79 12.45 12.76
C CYS A 11 12.60 11.30 13.36
N ARG A 12 12.58 10.11 12.76
CA ARG A 12 13.30 8.89 13.17
C ARG A 12 12.85 8.27 14.50
N ALA A 13 11.79 8.76 15.14
CA ALA A 13 11.25 8.21 16.37
C ALA A 13 10.63 6.81 16.21
N VAL A 14 10.19 6.47 14.99
CA VAL A 14 9.70 5.14 14.61
C VAL A 14 10.58 4.60 13.49
N ARG A 15 11.12 3.41 13.71
CA ARG A 15 12.01 2.74 12.74
C ARG A 15 11.56 1.31 12.52
N TYR A 16 11.82 0.77 11.33
CA TYR A 16 11.67 -0.66 11.05
C TYR A 16 12.90 -1.21 10.32
N TYR A 17 13.14 -2.49 10.52
CA TYR A 17 14.17 -3.29 9.86
C TYR A 17 13.53 -4.59 9.41
N ILE A 18 13.65 -4.91 8.13
CA ILE A 18 13.02 -6.07 7.50
C ILE A 18 14.11 -6.96 6.91
N PHE A 19 14.07 -8.26 7.25
CA PHE A 19 15.08 -9.24 6.86
C PHE A 19 14.59 -10.19 5.77
N ASP A 20 13.53 -9.79 5.07
CA ASP A 20 12.88 -10.56 4.01
C ASP A 20 12.76 -9.73 2.72
N GLU A 21 12.32 -10.37 1.63
CA GLU A 21 11.99 -9.70 0.37
C GLU A 21 10.47 -9.44 0.28
N PRO A 22 10.04 -8.35 -0.36
CA PRO A 22 8.63 -8.10 -0.55
C PRO A 22 8.01 -9.08 -1.55
N ILE A 23 6.77 -9.48 -1.29
CA ILE A 23 5.98 -10.31 -2.21
C ILE A 23 5.19 -9.47 -3.21
N SER A 24 5.04 -8.17 -2.95
CA SER A 24 4.40 -7.24 -3.87
C SER A 24 4.86 -5.81 -3.63
N MET A 25 4.94 -5.06 -4.72
CA MET A 25 5.09 -3.61 -4.72
C MET A 25 4.02 -3.02 -5.62
N ASN A 26 3.15 -2.17 -5.06
CA ASN A 26 2.02 -1.64 -5.82
C ASN A 26 1.64 -0.23 -5.42
N ASP A 27 1.13 0.51 -6.39
CA ASP A 27 0.37 1.74 -6.16
C ASP A 27 -1.11 1.41 -5.95
N CYS A 28 -1.75 2.06 -4.99
CA CYS A 28 -3.16 1.87 -4.71
C CYS A 28 -3.92 3.20 -4.81
N GLN A 29 -4.86 3.29 -5.74
CA GLN A 29 -5.65 4.50 -6.01
C GLN A 29 -7.00 4.50 -5.26
N CYS A 30 -7.24 3.61 -4.28
CA CYS A 30 -8.48 3.67 -3.52
C CYS A 30 -8.55 4.96 -2.67
N ARG A 31 -9.77 5.40 -2.35
CA ARG A 31 -9.99 6.66 -1.59
C ARG A 31 -9.28 6.66 -0.23
N ASP A 32 -9.23 5.53 0.46
CA ASP A 32 -8.53 5.42 1.73
C ASP A 32 -7.02 5.66 1.59
N CYS A 33 -6.42 5.12 0.52
CA CYS A 33 -5.00 5.32 0.25
C CYS A 33 -4.71 6.76 -0.19
N GLN A 34 -5.61 7.40 -0.94
CA GLN A 34 -5.51 8.82 -1.28
C GLN A 34 -5.55 9.69 -0.02
N HIS A 35 -6.47 9.44 0.91
CA HIS A 35 -6.52 10.16 2.20
C HIS A 35 -5.25 9.98 3.02
N MET A 36 -4.69 8.76 3.04
CA MET A 36 -3.47 8.47 3.80
C MET A 36 -2.22 9.12 3.24
N SER A 37 -2.09 9.11 1.92
CA SER A 37 -0.90 9.64 1.25
C SER A 37 -0.94 11.16 1.04
N GLY A 38 -2.15 11.73 1.03
CA GLY A 38 -2.37 13.13 0.66
C GLY A 38 -2.18 13.41 -0.83
N THR A 39 -2.21 12.36 -1.67
CA THR A 39 -2.11 12.44 -3.15
C THR A 39 -3.04 11.41 -3.81
N GLY A 40 -2.85 11.13 -5.10
CA GLY A 40 -3.75 10.28 -5.88
C GLY A 40 -3.63 8.78 -5.60
N HIS A 41 -2.53 8.33 -5.00
CA HIS A 41 -2.31 6.93 -4.64
C HIS A 41 -1.42 6.78 -3.41
N GLY A 42 -1.44 5.62 -2.80
CA GLY A 42 -0.42 5.21 -1.85
C GLY A 42 0.50 4.18 -2.49
N SER A 43 1.79 4.24 -2.19
CA SER A 43 2.84 3.34 -2.72
C SER A 43 3.32 2.41 -1.62
N TYR A 44 3.26 1.09 -1.87
CA TYR A 44 3.44 0.08 -0.83
C TYR A 44 4.36 -1.06 -1.23
N LEU A 45 5.12 -1.55 -0.23
CA LEU A 45 5.81 -2.83 -0.28
C LEU A 45 5.20 -3.75 0.78
N THR A 46 4.78 -4.94 0.39
CA THR A 46 4.22 -5.94 1.31
C THR A 46 5.18 -7.10 1.49
N PHE A 47 5.46 -7.44 2.73
CA PHE A 47 6.36 -8.51 3.14
C PHE A 47 5.56 -9.67 3.74
N PRO A 48 5.93 -10.93 3.45
CA PRO A 48 5.11 -12.10 3.79
C PRO A 48 5.29 -12.59 5.22
N ASN A 49 6.34 -12.15 5.93
CA ASN A 49 6.70 -12.73 7.21
C ASN A 49 6.92 -11.67 8.29
N ARG A 50 5.90 -11.42 9.08
CA ARG A 50 5.94 -10.46 10.20
C ARG A 50 7.06 -10.79 11.22
N ALA A 51 7.44 -12.05 11.38
CA ALA A 51 8.51 -12.45 12.28
C ALA A 51 9.90 -11.98 11.81
N GLN A 52 10.06 -11.65 10.53
CA GLN A 52 11.28 -11.08 9.95
C GLN A 52 11.32 -9.55 10.03
N VAL A 53 10.42 -8.94 10.81
CA VAL A 53 10.34 -7.48 10.93
C VAL A 53 10.56 -7.06 12.38
N LYS A 54 11.56 -6.21 12.60
CA LYS A 54 11.78 -5.50 13.86
C LYS A 54 11.28 -4.07 13.72
N VAL A 55 10.46 -3.63 14.66
CA VAL A 55 10.01 -2.24 14.77
C VAL A 55 10.57 -1.65 16.06
N GLU A 56 11.09 -0.44 16.00
CA GLU A 56 11.60 0.33 17.12
C GLU A 56 10.82 1.64 17.25
N GLY A 57 10.66 2.09 18.49
CA GLY A 57 9.84 3.27 18.81
C GLY A 57 8.35 2.95 18.89
N HIS A 58 7.55 3.99 19.17
CA HIS A 58 6.11 3.86 19.37
C HIS A 58 5.34 4.58 18.27
N ALA A 59 4.65 3.80 17.44
CA ALA A 59 3.69 4.33 16.46
C ALA A 59 2.31 4.50 17.12
N ARG A 60 1.55 5.48 16.65
CA ARG A 60 0.09 5.51 16.85
C ARG A 60 -0.60 4.69 15.78
N HIS A 61 -1.78 4.21 16.10
CA HIS A 61 -2.56 3.34 15.24
C HIS A 61 -3.93 3.94 14.96
N PHE A 62 -4.38 3.73 13.74
CA PHE A 62 -5.75 4.00 13.31
C PHE A 62 -6.30 2.76 12.62
N GLU A 63 -7.39 2.23 13.15
CA GLU A 63 -8.04 1.03 12.63
C GLU A 63 -9.20 1.39 11.69
N MET A 64 -9.27 0.67 10.59
CA MET A 64 -10.35 0.76 9.61
C MET A 64 -10.91 -0.63 9.38
N THR A 65 -12.22 -0.77 9.52
CA THR A 65 -12.91 -2.01 9.20
C THR A 65 -13.41 -1.95 7.76
N ALA A 66 -12.97 -2.90 6.94
CA ALA A 66 -13.48 -3.08 5.59
C ALA A 66 -14.86 -3.77 5.60
N ASN A 67 -15.59 -3.71 4.48
CA ASN A 67 -16.93 -4.29 4.37
C ASN A 67 -16.99 -5.80 4.63
N ASN A 68 -15.87 -6.52 4.44
CA ASN A 68 -15.73 -7.96 4.73
C ASN A 68 -15.36 -8.25 6.19
N GLY A 69 -15.32 -7.24 7.07
CA GLY A 69 -14.95 -7.37 8.48
C GLY A 69 -13.44 -7.37 8.75
N ASN A 70 -12.59 -7.36 7.73
CA ASN A 70 -11.15 -7.24 7.89
C ASN A 70 -10.78 -5.88 8.49
N VAL A 71 -9.93 -5.89 9.52
CA VAL A 71 -9.40 -4.67 10.13
C VAL A 71 -8.01 -4.39 9.58
N LYS A 72 -7.86 -3.24 8.94
CA LYS A 72 -6.58 -2.68 8.53
C LYS A 72 -6.11 -1.70 9.60
N THR A 73 -4.98 -1.97 10.21
CA THR A 73 -4.34 -1.09 11.19
C THR A 73 -3.26 -0.27 10.49
N ARG A 74 -3.44 1.03 10.45
CA ARG A 74 -2.47 2.00 9.94
C ARG A 74 -1.64 2.57 11.05
N SER A 75 -0.32 2.54 10.89
CA SER A 75 0.64 2.96 11.91
C SER A 75 1.41 4.18 11.44
N PHE A 76 1.41 5.22 12.24
CA PHE A 76 2.02 6.50 11.95
C PHE A 76 2.76 7.05 13.16
N CYS A 77 3.72 7.94 12.93
CA CYS A 77 4.49 8.54 14.02
C CYS A 77 3.65 9.57 14.79
N ALA A 78 3.63 9.45 16.13
CA ALA A 78 2.91 10.40 16.98
C ALA A 78 3.53 11.81 16.96
N ASN A 79 4.84 11.92 16.69
CA ASN A 79 5.56 13.19 16.74
C ASN A 79 5.46 13.97 15.43
N CYS A 80 5.67 13.31 14.26
CA CYS A 80 5.74 13.99 12.98
C CYS A 80 4.62 13.63 12.00
N GLY A 81 3.70 12.71 12.38
CA GLY A 81 2.56 12.32 11.55
C GLY A 81 2.90 11.43 10.35
N SER A 82 4.18 11.12 10.10
CA SER A 82 4.56 10.30 8.95
C SER A 82 3.88 8.93 9.00
N PRO A 83 3.18 8.50 7.94
CA PRO A 83 2.73 7.11 7.81
C PRO A 83 3.94 6.20 7.67
N VAL A 84 3.94 5.04 8.33
CA VAL A 84 5.11 4.15 8.35
C VAL A 84 4.76 2.76 7.85
N TYR A 85 3.78 2.08 8.45
CA TYR A 85 3.42 0.70 8.08
C TYR A 85 1.94 0.40 8.31
N MET A 86 1.52 -0.76 7.79
CA MET A 86 0.17 -1.30 7.96
C MET A 86 0.22 -2.79 8.28
N THR A 87 -0.78 -3.26 9.03
CA THR A 87 -1.05 -4.68 9.31
C THR A 87 -2.52 -4.99 9.08
N PHE A 88 -2.87 -6.29 8.99
CA PHE A 88 -4.21 -6.75 8.63
C PHE A 88 -4.64 -7.86 9.59
N SER A 89 -5.91 -7.84 10.02
CA SER A 89 -6.42 -8.83 10.98
C SER A 89 -6.60 -10.22 10.39
N ASP A 90 -6.93 -10.31 9.10
CA ASP A 90 -7.14 -11.57 8.36
C ASP A 90 -5.84 -12.16 7.77
N MET A 91 -4.77 -11.36 7.73
CA MET A 91 -3.44 -11.76 7.23
C MET A 91 -2.35 -11.23 8.19
N PRO A 92 -2.32 -11.72 9.46
CA PRO A 92 -1.43 -11.18 10.49
C PRO A 92 0.06 -11.40 10.21
N GLU A 93 0.39 -12.31 9.32
CA GLU A 93 1.74 -12.56 8.84
C GLU A 93 2.26 -11.45 7.92
N LEU A 94 1.38 -10.69 7.28
CA LEU A 94 1.79 -9.63 6.36
C LEU A 94 2.21 -8.36 7.10
N PHE A 95 3.22 -7.71 6.54
CA PHE A 95 3.67 -6.40 6.98
C PHE A 95 3.87 -5.51 5.76
N THR A 96 3.15 -4.40 5.71
CA THR A 96 3.19 -3.47 4.57
C THR A 96 3.78 -2.14 5.00
N VAL A 97 4.77 -1.64 4.26
CA VAL A 97 5.38 -0.33 4.49
C VAL A 97 5.05 0.63 3.36
N HIS A 98 5.06 1.93 3.69
CA HIS A 98 4.98 2.99 2.70
C HIS A 98 6.33 3.15 2.00
N ALA A 99 6.35 3.19 0.67
CA ALA A 99 7.58 3.31 -0.11
C ALA A 99 8.38 4.58 0.25
N GLY A 100 7.67 5.69 0.47
CA GLY A 100 8.29 6.95 0.90
C GLY A 100 8.90 6.92 2.32
N SER A 101 8.63 5.88 3.11
CA SER A 101 9.24 5.71 4.44
C SER A 101 10.55 4.91 4.41
N LEU A 102 10.94 4.34 3.26
CA LEU A 102 12.21 3.63 3.11
C LEU A 102 13.40 4.58 3.26
N ASP A 103 14.49 4.09 3.84
CA ASP A 103 15.77 4.80 3.86
C ASP A 103 16.37 4.93 2.45
N ASP A 104 16.11 3.93 1.60
CA ASP A 104 16.45 3.92 0.18
C ASP A 104 15.19 3.70 -0.66
N PRO A 105 14.46 4.76 -1.02
CA PRO A 105 13.24 4.66 -1.80
C PRO A 105 13.46 4.23 -3.26
N SER A 106 14.71 4.23 -3.76
CA SER A 106 15.03 3.74 -5.10
C SER A 106 14.79 2.23 -5.26
N ARG A 107 14.62 1.51 -4.15
CA ARG A 107 14.28 0.09 -4.12
C ARG A 107 12.79 -0.20 -4.35
N TYR A 108 11.98 0.82 -4.49
CA TYR A 108 10.57 0.68 -4.82
C TYR A 108 10.40 0.60 -6.33
N GLU A 109 9.98 -0.56 -6.81
CA GLU A 109 9.71 -0.85 -8.22
C GLU A 109 8.30 -1.43 -8.32
N PRO A 110 7.25 -0.60 -8.44
CA PRO A 110 5.87 -1.08 -8.47
C PRO A 110 5.63 -1.95 -9.71
N GLU A 111 4.85 -3.01 -9.54
CA GLU A 111 4.47 -3.95 -10.58
C GLU A 111 3.07 -3.66 -11.14
N CYS A 112 2.23 -3.04 -10.32
CA CYS A 112 0.85 -2.79 -10.69
C CYS A 112 0.22 -1.61 -9.95
N VAL A 113 -0.93 -1.18 -10.47
CA VAL A 113 -1.84 -0.23 -9.84
C VAL A 113 -3.11 -0.95 -9.46
N THR A 114 -3.50 -0.88 -8.19
CA THR A 114 -4.76 -1.42 -7.68
C THR A 114 -5.79 -0.30 -7.49
N PHE A 115 -7.08 -0.63 -7.56
CA PHE A 115 -8.19 0.32 -7.49
C PHE A 115 -8.08 1.44 -8.53
N HIS A 116 -7.59 1.11 -9.73
CA HIS A 116 -7.41 2.08 -10.81
C HIS A 116 -8.71 2.79 -11.21
N SER A 117 -9.86 2.14 -11.05
CA SER A 117 -11.18 2.76 -11.31
C SER A 117 -11.50 3.95 -10.39
N ALA A 118 -10.80 4.11 -9.27
CA ALA A 118 -10.94 5.25 -8.35
C ALA A 118 -9.84 6.30 -8.56
N GLY A 119 -8.95 6.11 -9.55
CA GLY A 119 -7.89 7.04 -9.90
C GLY A 119 -8.40 8.33 -10.52
N HIS A 120 -7.57 9.36 -10.50
CA HIS A 120 -7.87 10.67 -11.05
C HIS A 120 -6.93 10.97 -12.23
N ALA A 121 -7.41 11.75 -13.20
CA ALA A 121 -6.63 12.12 -14.39
C ALA A 121 -5.33 12.89 -14.05
N TRP A 122 -5.29 13.58 -12.92
CA TRP A 122 -4.12 14.30 -12.46
C TRP A 122 -3.08 13.40 -11.75
N ASP A 123 -3.45 12.16 -11.39
CA ASP A 123 -2.56 11.18 -10.77
C ASP A 123 -2.00 10.25 -11.84
N VAL A 124 -0.93 10.67 -12.48
CA VAL A 124 -0.31 9.96 -13.59
C VAL A 124 0.56 8.82 -13.06
N VAL A 125 0.15 7.59 -13.33
CA VAL A 125 0.93 6.38 -13.02
C VAL A 125 1.68 5.90 -14.27
N ALA A 126 2.80 5.20 -14.06
CA ALA A 126 3.63 4.73 -15.18
C ALA A 126 2.81 3.84 -16.15
N PRO A 127 2.91 4.08 -17.48
CA PRO A 127 2.14 3.32 -18.47
C PRO A 127 2.44 1.82 -18.48
N SER A 128 3.63 1.42 -18.06
CA SER A 128 4.08 0.02 -18.00
C SER A 128 3.46 -0.80 -16.87
N LEU A 129 2.80 -0.16 -15.90
CA LEU A 129 2.21 -0.87 -14.78
C LEU A 129 0.91 -1.57 -15.17
N ARG A 130 0.76 -2.83 -14.76
CA ARG A 130 -0.51 -3.55 -14.86
C ARG A 130 -1.56 -2.84 -14.01
N ARG A 131 -2.77 -2.69 -14.54
CA ARG A 131 -3.87 -1.98 -13.88
C ARG A 131 -4.98 -2.92 -13.50
N TYR A 132 -5.43 -2.84 -12.24
CA TYR A 132 -6.56 -3.59 -11.73
C TYR A 132 -7.66 -2.61 -11.30
N ALA A 133 -8.89 -2.83 -11.77
CA ALA A 133 -10.02 -1.96 -11.43
C ALA A 133 -10.24 -1.84 -9.92
N LYS A 134 -10.02 -2.95 -9.18
CA LYS A 134 -10.05 -3.04 -7.71
C LYS A 134 -8.80 -3.79 -7.22
N MET A 135 -8.95 -4.67 -6.23
CA MET A 135 -7.87 -5.60 -5.85
C MET A 135 -7.59 -6.57 -7.00
N PRO A 136 -6.35 -7.05 -7.13
CA PRO A 136 -6.02 -8.07 -8.11
C PRO A 136 -6.95 -9.27 -7.97
N THR A 137 -7.61 -9.58 -9.07
CA THR A 137 -8.27 -10.84 -9.33
C THR A 137 -7.39 -11.59 -10.34
N SER A 138 -7.83 -12.73 -10.84
CA SER A 138 -7.07 -13.50 -11.81
C SER A 138 -6.80 -12.78 -13.15
N HIS A 139 -7.41 -11.60 -13.37
CA HIS A 139 -7.30 -10.86 -14.64
C HIS A 139 -7.00 -9.38 -14.41
N PRO A 140 -5.86 -8.85 -14.91
CA PRO A 140 -5.62 -7.41 -15.04
C PRO A 140 -6.68 -6.74 -15.93
N VAL A 141 -6.98 -5.47 -15.64
CA VAL A 141 -7.98 -4.70 -16.44
C VAL A 141 -7.57 -4.62 -17.90
N GLU A 142 -6.27 -4.60 -18.20
CA GLU A 142 -5.71 -4.50 -19.55
C GLU A 142 -5.97 -5.75 -20.42
N ASP A 143 -6.13 -6.90 -19.78
CA ASP A 143 -6.44 -8.17 -20.47
C ASP A 143 -7.95 -8.36 -20.70
N MET A 144 -8.77 -7.42 -20.23
CA MET A 144 -10.22 -7.46 -20.43
C MET A 144 -10.60 -6.69 -21.71
N PRO A 145 -11.59 -7.19 -22.46
CA PRO A 145 -12.20 -6.41 -23.54
C PRO A 145 -12.67 -5.04 -23.08
N LEU A 146 -12.61 -4.05 -23.96
CA LEU A 146 -12.87 -2.65 -23.59
C LEU A 146 -14.26 -2.41 -23.01
N ASP A 147 -15.26 -3.15 -23.48
CA ASP A 147 -16.63 -3.13 -22.97
C ASP A 147 -16.72 -3.64 -21.52
N LEU A 148 -15.95 -4.68 -21.16
CA LEU A 148 -15.86 -5.20 -19.80
C LEU A 148 -15.04 -4.26 -18.88
N GLN A 149 -14.01 -3.60 -19.40
CA GLN A 149 -13.29 -2.56 -18.67
C GLN A 149 -14.23 -1.40 -18.28
N LEU A 150 -15.08 -0.96 -19.22
CA LEU A 150 -16.07 0.09 -18.96
C LEU A 150 -17.15 -0.34 -17.97
N LEU A 151 -17.57 -1.61 -17.98
CA LEU A 151 -18.51 -2.17 -16.99
C LEU A 151 -17.87 -2.27 -15.60
N ALA A 152 -16.61 -2.72 -15.51
CA ALA A 152 -15.86 -2.77 -14.26
C ALA A 152 -15.70 -1.37 -13.65
N ALA A 153 -15.43 -0.35 -14.47
CA ALA A 153 -15.35 1.05 -14.04
C ALA A 153 -16.70 1.59 -13.52
N ARG A 154 -17.83 1.19 -14.12
CA ARG A 154 -19.20 1.62 -13.70
C ARG A 154 -19.65 0.92 -12.41
N GLY A 155 -19.25 -0.33 -12.19
CA GLY A 155 -19.60 -1.10 -10.98
C GLY A 155 -18.95 -0.60 -9.69
N SER A 156 -17.97 0.29 -9.77
CA SER A 156 -17.28 0.86 -8.60
C SER A 156 -17.87 2.19 -8.12
N SER A 157 -18.99 2.67 -8.69
CA SER A 157 -19.66 3.91 -8.25
C SER A 157 -20.55 3.75 -7.01
N HIS A 158 -20.57 2.59 -6.37
CA HIS A 158 -21.20 2.38 -5.07
C HIS A 158 -20.14 2.04 -4.03
N ARG A 159 -19.50 3.12 -3.54
CA ARG A 159 -18.59 3.23 -2.37
C ARG A 159 -17.44 2.29 -2.28
#